data_6eee3f9e679e8feca4f065133e478564
#
_entry.id   6eee3f9e679e8feca4f065133e478564
#
_cell.length_a   1.000
_cell.length_b   1.000
_cell.length_c   1.000
_cell.angle_alpha   90.00
_cell.angle_beta   90.00
_cell.angle_gamma   90.00
#
_symmetry.space_group_name_H-M   'P 1'
#
loop_
_entity.id
_entity.type
_entity.pdbx_description
1 polymer ?
#
loop_
_entity_poly.entity_id
_entity_poly.type
_entity_poly.pdbx_seq_one_letter_code
_entity_poly.pdbx_strand_id
1 'polypeptide(L)'
;LSVIWALAGGLSLSRRVKLSGASVVLFLYCALAGFTVPVIRSTLTGMAAAYAAEGNCEHSPLHILSLVALFFLAENPFVFYDLSFRLSFCAAAGIILFTPKTEAALSFLPVFLRRCTAVCIGAQIPAVPLLTGTFAGLPLYTLPANLLVGSVLDGLIVAGLVAALAVYIMPFFGGIILHILKPFLWAALKTNAFLAALPYSFIPTGSMGDLLTVAYILAVFAFYGTYKRKVAAFCSVFIFSVVLCTNFFHRQDCQLIVLDTVPDYTVYIKEDNGMSKMWYNKKQKFGASCIMSVVAPALHHEAIFSVGEVFLSGQATEKIKKDIQKSFETQVTSEGFPDFTNEGFRICGDGIEFIKTGKKLNVKECGEIRAYEHKGRWHFETYSGETYETY
;
A
#
# COMPACT_ATOMS: atom_id res chain seq x y z
N LEU A 1 -8.57 24.15 0.61
CA LEU A 1 -8.85 25.26 1.53
C LEU A 1 -8.20 26.57 1.05
N SER A 2 -6.90 26.56 0.71
CA SER A 2 -6.17 27.74 0.20
C SER A 2 -6.83 28.38 -1.02
N VAL A 3 -7.36 27.58 -1.95
CA VAL A 3 -8.08 28.09 -3.14
C VAL A 3 -9.40 28.74 -2.76
N ILE A 4 -10.15 28.13 -1.82
CA ILE A 4 -11.41 28.71 -1.31
C ILE A 4 -11.12 30.07 -0.63
N TRP A 5 -10.04 30.15 0.15
CA TRP A 5 -9.61 31.40 0.77
C TRP A 5 -9.14 32.47 -0.26
N ALA A 6 -8.43 32.04 -1.31
CA ALA A 6 -8.03 32.91 -2.39
C ALA A 6 -9.24 33.50 -3.15
N LEU A 7 -10.23 32.65 -3.45
CA LEU A 7 -11.48 33.10 -4.11
C LEU A 7 -12.33 33.98 -3.18
N ALA A 8 -12.41 33.62 -1.90
CA ALA A 8 -13.13 34.45 -0.91
C ALA A 8 -12.38 35.74 -0.54
N GLY A 9 -11.08 35.83 -0.79
CA GLY A 9 -10.25 36.99 -0.52
C GLY A 9 -10.70 38.25 -1.29
N GLY A 10 -11.18 38.04 -2.51
CA GLY A 10 -11.72 39.15 -3.36
C GLY A 10 -13.10 39.65 -2.97
N LEU A 11 -13.80 38.98 -2.05
CA LEU A 11 -15.13 39.39 -1.60
C LEU A 11 -15.04 40.19 -0.28
N SER A 12 -15.69 41.35 -0.21
CA SER A 12 -15.75 42.19 0.99
C SER A 12 -16.69 41.65 2.09
N LEU A 13 -16.69 40.33 2.28
CA LEU A 13 -17.52 39.62 3.28
C LEU A 13 -16.82 39.54 4.64
N SER A 14 -17.62 39.51 5.74
CA SER A 14 -17.08 39.30 7.06
C SER A 14 -16.37 37.92 7.15
N ARG A 15 -15.34 37.80 7.99
CA ARG A 15 -14.56 36.55 8.17
C ARG A 15 -15.46 35.36 8.53
N ARG A 16 -16.47 35.56 9.37
CA ARG A 16 -17.43 34.52 9.75
C ARG A 16 -18.23 33.98 8.56
N VAL A 17 -18.69 34.86 7.68
CA VAL A 17 -19.41 34.45 6.46
C VAL A 17 -18.49 33.70 5.51
N LYS A 18 -17.22 34.10 5.38
CA LYS A 18 -16.22 33.38 4.58
C LYS A 18 -15.98 31.98 5.14
N LEU A 19 -15.86 31.82 6.48
CA LEU A 19 -15.69 30.52 7.14
C LEU A 19 -16.90 29.61 6.94
N SER A 20 -18.11 30.12 7.17
CA SER A 20 -19.33 29.35 6.97
C SER A 20 -19.48 28.91 5.50
N GLY A 21 -19.22 29.80 4.55
CA GLY A 21 -19.22 29.48 3.13
C GLY A 21 -18.17 28.42 2.76
N ALA A 22 -16.95 28.55 3.28
CA ALA A 22 -15.90 27.54 3.08
C ALA A 22 -16.29 26.17 3.66
N SER A 23 -16.95 26.16 4.83
CA SER A 23 -17.44 24.93 5.45
C SER A 23 -18.48 24.22 4.61
N VAL A 24 -19.42 24.98 4.03
CA VAL A 24 -20.44 24.42 3.12
C VAL A 24 -19.79 23.83 1.86
N VAL A 25 -18.85 24.56 1.24
CA VAL A 25 -18.13 24.06 0.04
C VAL A 25 -17.35 22.80 0.35
N LEU A 26 -16.66 22.75 1.49
CA LEU A 26 -15.91 21.56 1.93
C LEU A 26 -16.84 20.39 2.23
N PHE A 27 -18.00 20.63 2.83
CA PHE A 27 -19.00 19.58 3.06
C PHE A 27 -19.54 19.00 1.75
N LEU A 28 -19.88 19.88 0.78
CA LEU A 28 -20.28 19.47 -0.56
C LEU A 28 -19.18 18.66 -1.27
N TYR A 29 -17.93 19.09 -1.12
CA TYR A 29 -16.80 18.32 -1.64
C TYR A 29 -16.68 16.94 -1.01
N CYS A 30 -16.86 16.81 0.32
CA CYS A 30 -16.91 15.51 1.00
C CYS A 30 -18.02 14.61 0.45
N ALA A 31 -19.21 15.17 0.21
CA ALA A 31 -20.32 14.44 -0.35
C ALA A 31 -20.02 13.96 -1.78
N LEU A 32 -19.43 14.79 -2.63
CA LEU A 32 -19.00 14.43 -3.98
C LEU A 32 -17.90 13.37 -3.98
N ALA A 33 -16.97 13.42 -3.01
CA ALA A 33 -15.89 12.45 -2.86
C ALA A 33 -16.30 11.14 -2.18
N GLY A 34 -17.57 10.98 -1.79
CA GLY A 34 -18.12 9.77 -1.16
C GLY A 34 -17.71 9.59 0.31
N PHE A 35 -17.45 10.67 1.05
CA PHE A 35 -17.12 10.65 2.48
C PHE A 35 -15.97 9.72 2.84
N THR A 36 -14.94 9.65 2.01
CA THR A 36 -13.76 8.82 2.33
C THR A 36 -12.99 9.38 3.52
N VAL A 37 -12.40 8.50 4.34
CA VAL A 37 -11.67 8.87 5.58
C VAL A 37 -10.63 9.98 5.37
N PRO A 38 -9.76 9.95 4.34
CA PRO A 38 -8.78 11.02 4.10
C PRO A 38 -9.42 12.38 3.80
N VAL A 39 -10.55 12.39 3.08
CA VAL A 39 -11.26 13.62 2.71
C VAL A 39 -11.95 14.23 3.94
N ILE A 40 -12.66 13.42 4.73
CA ILE A 40 -13.27 13.88 5.99
C ILE A 40 -12.18 14.42 6.93
N ARG A 41 -11.07 13.68 7.13
CA ARG A 41 -9.95 14.12 7.97
C ARG A 41 -9.43 15.49 7.53
N SER A 42 -9.11 15.64 6.24
CA SER A 42 -8.53 16.90 5.73
C SER A 42 -9.52 18.07 5.85
N THR A 43 -10.80 17.81 5.68
CA THR A 43 -11.86 18.80 5.86
C THR A 43 -11.98 19.20 7.33
N LEU A 44 -12.11 18.25 8.24
CA LEU A 44 -12.23 18.52 9.68
C LEU A 44 -11.00 19.24 10.24
N THR A 45 -9.78 18.77 9.90
CA THR A 45 -8.55 19.43 10.34
C THR A 45 -8.41 20.84 9.77
N GLY A 46 -8.77 21.03 8.50
CA GLY A 46 -8.73 22.35 7.86
C GLY A 46 -9.75 23.33 8.43
N MET A 47 -10.96 22.86 8.70
CA MET A 47 -12.01 23.66 9.36
C MET A 47 -11.61 24.02 10.78
N ALA A 48 -11.19 23.05 11.59
CA ALA A 48 -10.77 23.27 12.97
C ALA A 48 -9.63 24.30 13.05
N ALA A 49 -8.61 24.19 12.16
CA ALA A 49 -7.53 25.16 12.09
C ALA A 49 -8.02 26.56 11.72
N ALA A 50 -8.97 26.68 10.76
CA ALA A 50 -9.52 27.96 10.34
C ALA A 50 -10.35 28.62 11.44
N TYR A 51 -11.18 27.85 12.16
CA TYR A 51 -11.96 28.36 13.30
C TYR A 51 -11.07 28.74 14.50
N ALA A 52 -10.02 27.96 14.79
CA ALA A 52 -9.06 28.30 15.85
C ALA A 52 -8.31 29.61 15.54
N ALA A 53 -7.92 29.82 14.28
CA ALA A 53 -7.30 31.06 13.85
C ALA A 53 -8.24 32.29 13.96
N GLU A 54 -9.55 32.10 13.71
CA GLU A 54 -10.55 33.17 13.90
C GLU A 54 -10.71 33.54 15.38
N GLY A 55 -10.71 32.53 16.28
CA GLY A 55 -10.85 32.70 17.72
C GLY A 55 -9.61 33.22 18.41
N ASN A 56 -8.52 33.56 17.70
CA ASN A 56 -7.21 33.91 18.24
C ASN A 56 -6.71 32.86 19.28
N CYS A 57 -7.12 31.59 19.11
CA CYS A 57 -6.64 30.53 19.97
C CYS A 57 -5.28 30.04 19.49
N GLU A 58 -4.32 29.97 20.40
CA GLU A 58 -3.07 29.24 20.14
C GLU A 58 -3.39 27.75 19.91
N HIS A 59 -3.13 27.27 18.72
CA HIS A 59 -3.39 25.87 18.38
C HIS A 59 -2.15 25.21 17.80
N SER A 60 -1.87 24.03 18.29
CA SER A 60 -0.88 23.15 17.66
C SER A 60 -1.58 22.30 16.58
N PRO A 61 -1.04 22.24 15.36
CA PRO A 61 -1.60 21.38 14.31
C PRO A 61 -1.71 19.91 14.74
N LEU A 62 -0.81 19.46 15.63
CA LEU A 62 -0.84 18.11 16.17
C LEU A 62 -2.04 17.88 17.10
N HIS A 63 -2.40 18.87 17.93
CA HIS A 63 -3.59 18.77 18.80
C HIS A 63 -4.88 18.68 17.97
N ILE A 64 -5.00 19.49 16.92
CA ILE A 64 -6.16 19.41 16.00
C ILE A 64 -6.22 18.02 15.35
N LEU A 65 -5.09 17.51 14.84
CA LEU A 65 -5.04 16.19 14.24
C LEU A 65 -5.44 15.08 15.23
N SER A 66 -4.97 15.17 16.47
CA SER A 66 -5.30 14.20 17.54
C SER A 66 -6.79 14.26 17.91
N LEU A 67 -7.39 15.45 17.97
CA LEU A 67 -8.81 15.61 18.24
C LEU A 67 -9.68 14.98 17.13
N VAL A 68 -9.29 15.20 15.87
CA VAL A 68 -9.98 14.59 14.73
C VAL A 68 -9.81 13.08 14.73
N ALA A 69 -8.63 12.54 15.08
CA ALA A 69 -8.42 11.11 15.24
C ALA A 69 -9.32 10.51 16.32
N LEU A 70 -9.42 11.20 17.47
CA LEU A 70 -10.30 10.78 18.57
C LEU A 70 -11.77 10.74 18.14
N PHE A 71 -12.21 11.72 17.35
CA PHE A 71 -13.58 11.73 16.79
C PHE A 71 -13.86 10.48 15.96
N PHE A 72 -12.96 10.11 15.04
CA PHE A 72 -13.13 8.88 14.24
C PHE A 72 -13.13 7.61 15.09
N LEU A 73 -12.26 7.52 16.09
CA LEU A 73 -12.18 6.36 16.98
C LEU A 73 -13.37 6.25 17.93
N ALA A 74 -13.96 7.38 18.33
CA ALA A 74 -15.17 7.39 19.16
C ALA A 74 -16.41 6.94 18.36
N GLU A 75 -16.48 7.25 17.08
CA GLU A 75 -17.54 6.81 16.18
C GLU A 75 -17.43 5.31 15.87
N ASN A 76 -16.22 4.87 15.47
CA ASN A 76 -15.95 3.47 15.16
C ASN A 76 -14.50 3.09 15.52
N PRO A 77 -14.27 2.34 16.62
CA PRO A 77 -12.93 1.91 17.01
C PRO A 77 -12.20 1.07 15.94
N PHE A 78 -12.94 0.33 15.13
CA PHE A 78 -12.37 -0.53 14.09
C PHE A 78 -11.77 0.24 12.93
N VAL A 79 -12.05 1.54 12.79
CA VAL A 79 -11.41 2.40 11.78
C VAL A 79 -9.88 2.44 11.93
N PHE A 80 -9.37 2.13 13.11
CA PHE A 80 -7.93 2.01 13.36
C PHE A 80 -7.26 0.94 12.48
N TYR A 81 -7.98 -0.11 12.10
CA TYR A 81 -7.48 -1.16 11.21
C TYR A 81 -7.61 -0.79 9.72
N ASP A 82 -8.34 0.26 9.40
CA ASP A 82 -8.43 0.75 8.02
C ASP A 82 -7.11 1.37 7.58
N LEU A 83 -6.57 0.86 6.49
CA LEU A 83 -5.32 1.35 5.88
C LEU A 83 -5.42 2.82 5.47
N SER A 84 -6.58 3.25 4.97
CA SER A 84 -6.80 4.64 4.57
C SER A 84 -6.73 5.59 5.75
N PHE A 85 -7.27 5.18 6.90
CA PHE A 85 -7.14 5.93 8.17
C PHE A 85 -5.67 6.01 8.57
N ARG A 86 -5.00 4.87 8.72
CA ARG A 86 -3.59 4.83 9.18
C ARG A 86 -2.67 5.66 8.29
N LEU A 87 -2.70 5.45 6.97
CA LEU A 87 -1.86 6.19 6.04
C LEU A 87 -2.14 7.70 6.07
N SER A 88 -3.41 8.09 6.11
CA SER A 88 -3.79 9.50 6.11
C SER A 88 -3.34 10.23 7.37
N PHE A 89 -3.57 9.65 8.55
CA PHE A 89 -3.16 10.26 9.82
C PHE A 89 -1.65 10.24 10.02
N CYS A 90 -0.99 9.13 9.69
CA CYS A 90 0.48 9.02 9.74
C CYS A 90 1.15 10.03 8.80
N ALA A 91 0.69 10.17 7.58
CA ALA A 91 1.24 11.16 6.65
C ALA A 91 1.08 12.60 7.18
N ALA A 92 -0.10 12.94 7.73
CA ALA A 92 -0.34 14.27 8.30
C ALA A 92 0.54 14.54 9.54
N ALA A 93 0.64 13.56 10.45
CA ALA A 93 1.53 13.65 11.61
C ALA A 93 3.00 13.78 11.16
N GLY A 94 3.39 13.02 10.16
CA GLY A 94 4.73 13.08 9.58
C GLY A 94 5.08 14.45 9.01
N ILE A 95 4.17 15.06 8.27
CA ILE A 95 4.35 16.42 7.76
C ILE A 95 4.56 17.39 8.94
N ILE A 96 3.74 17.33 9.96
CA ILE A 96 3.83 18.25 11.12
C ILE A 96 5.15 18.07 11.86
N LEU A 97 5.57 16.84 12.10
CA LEU A 97 6.72 16.53 12.96
C LEU A 97 8.07 16.63 12.24
N PHE A 98 8.13 16.17 10.98
CA PHE A 98 9.41 15.97 10.29
C PHE A 98 9.74 17.06 9.27
N THR A 99 8.74 17.73 8.67
CA THR A 99 8.99 18.75 7.64
C THR A 99 9.94 19.87 8.10
N PRO A 100 9.82 20.46 9.33
CA PRO A 100 10.69 21.59 9.72
C PRO A 100 12.16 21.21 9.73
N LYS A 101 12.52 20.01 10.27
CA LYS A 101 13.90 19.55 10.32
C LYS A 101 14.43 19.14 8.95
N THR A 102 13.58 18.50 8.14
CA THR A 102 13.93 18.12 6.75
C THR A 102 14.16 19.36 5.89
N GLU A 103 13.32 20.38 6.04
CA GLU A 103 13.50 21.66 5.32
C GLU A 103 14.82 22.33 5.70
N ALA A 104 15.18 22.32 6.98
CA ALA A 104 16.47 22.83 7.44
C ALA A 104 17.67 22.04 6.87
N ALA A 105 17.55 20.72 6.79
CA ALA A 105 18.59 19.85 6.24
C ALA A 105 18.79 20.05 4.72
N LEU A 106 17.73 20.42 3.99
CA LEU A 106 17.71 20.66 2.54
C LEU A 106 18.01 22.12 2.17
N SER A 107 18.69 22.87 3.03
CA SER A 107 18.99 24.30 2.83
C SER A 107 19.78 24.63 1.53
N PHE A 108 20.43 23.65 0.93
CA PHE A 108 21.14 23.76 -0.35
C PHE A 108 20.21 23.82 -1.58
N LEU A 109 18.92 23.50 -1.44
CA LEU A 109 17.96 23.54 -2.52
C LEU A 109 17.26 24.92 -2.61
N PRO A 110 16.80 25.34 -3.81
CA PRO A 110 15.92 26.49 -3.96
C PRO A 110 14.68 26.37 -3.07
N VAL A 111 14.20 27.49 -2.52
CA VAL A 111 13.14 27.54 -1.49
C VAL A 111 11.90 26.72 -1.87
N PHE A 112 11.45 26.82 -3.13
CA PHE A 112 10.29 26.09 -3.62
C PHE A 112 10.51 24.56 -3.58
N LEU A 113 11.60 24.07 -4.20
CA LEU A 113 11.94 22.65 -4.22
C LEU A 113 12.19 22.11 -2.80
N ARG A 114 12.87 22.88 -1.97
CA ARG A 114 13.13 22.53 -0.57
C ARG A 114 11.86 22.24 0.21
N ARG A 115 10.87 23.14 0.12
CA ARG A 115 9.58 22.96 0.81
C ARG A 115 8.80 21.78 0.27
N CYS A 116 8.64 21.66 -1.03
CA CYS A 116 7.94 20.53 -1.63
C CYS A 116 8.58 19.19 -1.27
N THR A 117 9.91 19.08 -1.39
CA THR A 117 10.66 17.87 -1.05
C THR A 117 10.56 17.55 0.45
N ALA A 118 10.66 18.57 1.32
CA ALA A 118 10.56 18.36 2.77
C ALA A 118 9.17 17.86 3.19
N VAL A 119 8.10 18.37 2.60
CA VAL A 119 6.73 17.90 2.84
C VAL A 119 6.56 16.45 2.36
N CYS A 120 7.04 16.13 1.16
CA CYS A 120 6.98 14.77 0.61
C CYS A 120 7.74 13.78 1.49
N ILE A 121 8.96 14.09 1.92
CA ILE A 121 9.76 13.24 2.81
C ILE A 121 9.05 13.12 4.18
N GLY A 122 8.58 14.24 4.74
CA GLY A 122 7.86 14.25 6.01
C GLY A 122 6.66 13.34 6.02
N ALA A 123 5.87 13.33 4.95
CA ALA A 123 4.71 12.44 4.81
C ALA A 123 5.12 10.95 4.67
N GLN A 124 6.21 10.67 3.95
CA GLN A 124 6.64 9.31 3.68
C GLN A 124 7.29 8.62 4.88
N ILE A 125 7.99 9.35 5.74
CA ILE A 125 8.66 8.77 6.90
C ILE A 125 7.76 7.83 7.71
N PRO A 126 6.58 8.21 8.21
CA PRO A 126 5.72 7.28 8.94
C PRO A 126 4.87 6.38 8.02
N ALA A 127 4.75 6.68 6.73
CA ALA A 127 3.99 5.87 5.78
C ALA A 127 4.78 4.63 5.30
N VAL A 128 6.11 4.71 5.20
CA VAL A 128 6.97 3.62 4.74
C VAL A 128 6.73 2.31 5.50
N PRO A 129 6.77 2.24 6.85
CA PRO A 129 6.54 0.99 7.58
C PRO A 129 5.14 0.43 7.36
N LEU A 130 4.13 1.28 7.20
CA LEU A 130 2.77 0.83 6.89
C LEU A 130 2.66 0.25 5.48
N LEU A 131 3.33 0.87 4.51
CA LEU A 131 3.35 0.40 3.13
C LEU A 131 4.11 -0.94 3.01
N THR A 132 5.28 -1.05 3.63
CA THR A 132 6.06 -2.29 3.61
C THR A 132 5.34 -3.44 4.30
N GLY A 133 4.70 -3.20 5.44
CA GLY A 133 3.91 -4.21 6.15
C GLY A 133 2.63 -4.63 5.41
N THR A 134 2.03 -3.75 4.59
CA THR A 134 0.77 -4.05 3.91
C THR A 134 0.99 -4.62 2.50
N PHE A 135 1.95 -4.07 1.76
CA PHE A 135 2.20 -4.42 0.35
C PHE A 135 3.44 -5.29 0.16
N ALA A 136 4.11 -5.68 1.24
CA ALA A 136 5.35 -6.47 1.23
C ALA A 136 6.45 -5.87 0.33
N GLY A 137 6.44 -4.56 0.13
CA GLY A 137 7.41 -3.89 -0.72
C GLY A 137 7.39 -2.38 -0.62
N LEU A 138 8.48 -1.76 -1.07
CA LEU A 138 8.71 -0.32 -1.03
C LEU A 138 8.79 0.26 -2.44
N PRO A 139 7.89 1.18 -2.83
CA PRO A 139 7.99 1.89 -4.10
C PRO A 139 9.09 2.97 -4.01
N LEU A 140 10.20 2.76 -4.71
CA LEU A 140 11.39 3.63 -4.61
C LEU A 140 11.16 5.02 -5.23
N TYR A 141 10.41 5.09 -6.34
CA TYR A 141 10.20 6.35 -7.06
C TYR A 141 9.02 7.17 -6.57
N THR A 142 8.48 6.87 -5.38
CA THR A 142 7.36 7.63 -4.78
C THR A 142 7.70 9.10 -4.56
N LEU A 143 8.94 9.39 -4.12
CA LEU A 143 9.38 10.78 -3.89
C LEU A 143 9.42 11.60 -5.19
N PRO A 144 10.14 11.21 -6.25
CA PRO A 144 10.11 11.93 -7.52
C PRO A 144 8.72 11.93 -8.17
N ALA A 145 7.93 10.86 -8.05
CA ALA A 145 6.57 10.83 -8.54
C ALA A 145 5.69 11.90 -7.87
N ASN A 146 5.71 11.99 -6.55
CA ASN A 146 4.95 12.99 -5.80
C ASN A 146 5.43 14.41 -6.11
N LEU A 147 6.73 14.62 -6.30
CA LEU A 147 7.28 15.94 -6.61
C LEU A 147 6.89 16.41 -8.02
N LEU A 148 6.99 15.52 -9.01
CA LEU A 148 6.71 15.85 -10.42
C LEU A 148 5.22 15.82 -10.75
N VAL A 149 4.53 14.78 -10.32
CA VAL A 149 3.14 14.52 -10.69
C VAL A 149 2.17 15.11 -9.67
N GLY A 150 2.48 15.02 -8.36
CA GLY A 150 1.62 15.50 -7.28
C GLY A 150 1.30 16.99 -7.40
N SER A 151 2.33 17.83 -7.60
CA SER A 151 2.16 19.29 -7.74
C SER A 151 1.28 19.67 -8.94
N VAL A 152 1.35 18.90 -10.03
CA VAL A 152 0.52 19.12 -11.22
C VAL A 152 -0.91 18.64 -10.97
N LEU A 153 -1.07 17.49 -10.31
CA LEU A 153 -2.38 16.91 -10.00
C LEU A 153 -3.20 17.79 -9.06
N ASP A 154 -2.58 18.45 -8.08
CA ASP A 154 -3.28 19.36 -7.18
C ASP A 154 -3.97 20.50 -7.95
N GLY A 155 -3.28 21.09 -8.92
CA GLY A 155 -3.85 22.10 -9.81
C GLY A 155 -4.93 21.55 -10.73
N LEU A 156 -4.72 20.34 -11.28
CA LEU A 156 -5.68 19.68 -12.16
C LEU A 156 -6.98 19.29 -11.45
N ILE A 157 -6.92 18.88 -10.18
CA ILE A 157 -8.12 18.54 -9.38
C ILE A 157 -9.00 19.81 -9.22
N VAL A 158 -8.40 20.93 -8.84
CA VAL A 158 -9.13 22.18 -8.67
C VAL A 158 -9.71 22.66 -10.00
N ALA A 159 -8.90 22.70 -11.04
CA ALA A 159 -9.34 23.12 -12.37
C ALA A 159 -10.40 22.17 -12.96
N GLY A 160 -10.27 20.87 -12.70
CA GLY A 160 -11.24 19.85 -13.09
C GLY A 160 -12.60 20.03 -12.40
N LEU A 161 -12.60 20.37 -11.10
CA LEU A 161 -13.84 20.67 -10.37
C LEU A 161 -14.53 21.92 -10.94
N VAL A 162 -13.77 22.98 -11.22
CA VAL A 162 -14.30 24.21 -11.86
C VAL A 162 -14.83 23.87 -13.25
N ALA A 163 -14.12 23.07 -14.03
CA ALA A 163 -14.55 22.64 -15.35
C ALA A 163 -15.85 21.83 -15.29
N ALA A 164 -15.99 20.91 -14.32
CA ALA A 164 -17.21 20.14 -14.14
C ALA A 164 -18.42 21.01 -13.82
N LEU A 165 -18.26 22.00 -12.95
CA LEU A 165 -19.31 23.00 -12.69
C LEU A 165 -19.61 23.84 -13.93
N ALA A 166 -18.60 24.26 -14.67
CA ALA A 166 -18.76 25.03 -15.89
C ALA A 166 -19.47 24.23 -16.99
N VAL A 167 -19.22 22.95 -17.12
CA VAL A 167 -19.95 22.06 -18.06
C VAL A 167 -21.43 21.98 -17.71
N TYR A 168 -21.76 21.93 -16.42
CA TYR A 168 -23.14 21.87 -15.98
C TYR A 168 -23.94 23.16 -16.27
N ILE A 169 -23.30 24.33 -16.12
CA ILE A 169 -23.92 25.65 -16.33
C ILE A 169 -23.86 26.06 -17.81
N MET A 170 -22.69 25.94 -18.42
CA MET A 170 -22.38 26.36 -19.79
C MET A 170 -21.52 25.29 -20.49
N PRO A 171 -22.14 24.24 -21.11
CA PRO A 171 -21.42 23.07 -21.67
C PRO A 171 -20.29 23.43 -22.64
N PHE A 172 -20.47 24.48 -23.44
CA PHE A 172 -19.48 24.94 -24.41
C PHE A 172 -18.17 25.39 -23.72
N PHE A 173 -18.26 26.29 -22.72
CA PHE A 173 -17.09 26.82 -22.02
C PHE A 173 -16.42 25.73 -21.16
N GLY A 174 -17.22 24.91 -20.47
CA GLY A 174 -16.70 23.80 -19.69
C GLY A 174 -15.96 22.77 -20.54
N GLY A 175 -16.46 22.52 -21.76
CA GLY A 175 -15.79 21.66 -22.75
C GLY A 175 -14.42 22.19 -23.16
N ILE A 176 -14.27 23.50 -23.38
CA ILE A 176 -12.98 24.13 -23.69
C ILE A 176 -11.98 23.92 -22.54
N ILE A 177 -12.41 24.17 -21.28
CA ILE A 177 -11.54 23.97 -20.10
C ILE A 177 -11.07 22.52 -20.02
N LEU A 178 -11.95 21.54 -20.19
CA LEU A 178 -11.58 20.13 -20.18
C LEU A 178 -10.60 19.77 -21.29
N HIS A 179 -10.75 20.34 -22.49
CA HIS A 179 -9.80 20.15 -23.59
C HIS A 179 -8.41 20.69 -23.26
N ILE A 180 -8.32 21.82 -22.56
CA ILE A 180 -7.06 22.40 -22.09
C ILE A 180 -6.42 21.53 -20.99
N LEU A 181 -7.21 20.93 -20.08
CA LEU A 181 -6.71 20.10 -18.99
C LEU A 181 -6.24 18.72 -19.46
N LYS A 182 -6.82 18.19 -20.53
CA LYS A 182 -6.54 16.85 -21.06
C LYS A 182 -5.04 16.56 -21.31
N PRO A 183 -4.24 17.42 -21.97
CA PRO A 183 -2.83 17.16 -22.20
C PRO A 183 -2.01 17.12 -20.91
N PHE A 184 -2.36 17.95 -19.90
CA PHE A 184 -1.68 17.94 -18.60
C PHE A 184 -1.95 16.64 -17.84
N LEU A 185 -3.20 16.17 -17.86
CA LEU A 185 -3.56 14.89 -17.27
C LEU A 185 -2.85 13.74 -17.99
N TRP A 186 -2.82 13.77 -19.32
CA TRP A 186 -2.10 12.77 -20.11
C TRP A 186 -0.60 12.77 -19.80
N ALA A 187 0.03 13.94 -19.69
CA ALA A 187 1.43 14.07 -19.32
C ALA A 187 1.71 13.50 -17.91
N ALA A 188 0.85 13.82 -16.92
CA ALA A 188 0.96 13.28 -15.57
C ALA A 188 0.84 11.75 -15.54
N LEU A 189 -0.12 11.18 -16.27
CA LEU A 189 -0.28 9.71 -16.39
C LEU A 189 0.92 9.05 -17.08
N LYS A 190 1.44 9.65 -18.14
CA LYS A 190 2.63 9.14 -18.84
C LYS A 190 3.89 9.22 -17.99
N THR A 191 4.09 10.31 -17.25
CA THR A 191 5.21 10.45 -16.31
C THR A 191 5.14 9.38 -15.22
N ASN A 192 3.95 9.15 -14.64
CA ASN A 192 3.77 8.11 -13.62
C ASN A 192 4.00 6.70 -14.20
N ALA A 193 3.49 6.41 -15.39
CA ALA A 193 3.74 5.14 -16.08
C ALA A 193 5.22 4.94 -16.40
N PHE A 194 5.92 5.98 -16.82
CA PHE A 194 7.37 5.95 -17.05
C PHE A 194 8.15 5.64 -15.77
N LEU A 195 7.83 6.32 -14.66
CA LEU A 195 8.48 6.07 -13.36
C LEU A 195 8.20 4.65 -12.84
N ALA A 196 7.00 4.13 -13.07
CA ALA A 196 6.64 2.76 -12.70
C ALA A 196 7.36 1.69 -13.55
N ALA A 197 7.74 2.02 -14.78
CA ALA A 197 8.48 1.13 -15.69
C ALA A 197 10.00 1.15 -15.47
N LEU A 198 10.52 2.04 -14.64
CA LEU A 198 11.95 2.08 -14.34
C LEU A 198 12.37 0.84 -13.54
N PRO A 199 13.63 0.37 -13.72
CA PRO A 199 14.16 -0.74 -12.95
C PRO A 199 14.14 -0.40 -11.46
N TYR A 200 13.85 -1.41 -10.63
CA TYR A 200 13.72 -1.25 -9.17
C TYR A 200 12.62 -0.27 -8.73
N SER A 201 11.58 -0.06 -9.55
CA SER A 201 10.45 0.79 -9.18
C SER A 201 9.73 0.32 -7.91
N PHE A 202 9.79 -0.97 -7.65
CA PHE A 202 9.28 -1.62 -6.46
C PHE A 202 10.34 -2.56 -5.88
N ILE A 203 10.74 -2.32 -4.63
CA ILE A 203 11.68 -3.18 -3.91
C ILE A 203 10.89 -4.13 -3.03
N PRO A 204 10.91 -5.44 -3.30
CA PRO A 204 10.24 -6.42 -2.46
C PRO A 204 10.90 -6.52 -1.08
N THR A 205 10.14 -6.39 -0.02
CA THR A 205 10.60 -6.48 1.37
C THR A 205 10.19 -7.79 2.05
N GLY A 206 9.22 -8.52 1.48
CA GLY A 206 8.70 -9.77 2.06
C GLY A 206 8.08 -9.60 3.44
N SER A 207 7.91 -10.70 4.16
CA SER A 207 7.34 -10.76 5.52
C SER A 207 8.21 -10.13 6.63
N MET A 208 9.33 -9.54 6.27
CA MET A 208 10.26 -8.91 7.21
C MET A 208 9.80 -7.59 7.80
N GLY A 209 8.56 -7.20 7.59
CA GLY A 209 8.02 -5.90 7.95
C GLY A 209 8.36 -5.44 9.36
N ASP A 210 8.31 -6.32 10.36
CA ASP A 210 8.45 -5.89 11.76
C ASP A 210 9.89 -5.50 12.14
N LEU A 211 10.87 -6.32 11.82
CA LEU A 211 12.29 -6.04 12.12
C LEU A 211 12.83 -4.86 11.29
N LEU A 212 12.49 -4.80 10.00
CA LEU A 212 12.82 -3.66 9.16
C LEU A 212 12.11 -2.39 9.64
N THR A 213 10.88 -2.50 10.11
CA THR A 213 10.15 -1.39 10.72
C THR A 213 10.85 -0.86 11.97
N VAL A 214 11.33 -1.74 12.85
CA VAL A 214 12.10 -1.34 14.05
C VAL A 214 13.42 -0.67 13.65
N ALA A 215 14.17 -1.26 12.71
CA ALA A 215 15.40 -0.67 12.20
C ALA A 215 15.18 0.71 11.57
N TYR A 216 14.09 0.86 10.81
CA TYR A 216 13.70 2.11 10.20
C TYR A 216 13.33 3.18 11.25
N ILE A 217 12.52 2.84 12.26
CA ILE A 217 12.16 3.73 13.36
C ILE A 217 13.41 4.20 14.10
N LEU A 218 14.36 3.29 14.36
CA LEU A 218 15.64 3.63 14.99
C LEU A 218 16.47 4.57 14.11
N ALA A 219 16.50 4.37 12.80
CA ALA A 219 17.19 5.24 11.84
C ALA A 219 16.58 6.65 11.82
N VAL A 220 15.25 6.74 11.79
CA VAL A 220 14.52 8.01 11.88
C VAL A 220 14.82 8.69 13.21
N PHE A 221 14.81 7.97 14.32
CA PHE A 221 15.14 8.50 15.63
C PHE A 221 16.60 8.98 15.70
N ALA A 222 17.54 8.25 15.08
CA ALA A 222 18.93 8.67 14.97
C ALA A 222 19.11 9.98 14.20
N PHE A 223 18.34 10.17 13.14
CA PHE A 223 18.41 11.38 12.31
C PHE A 223 17.71 12.59 12.97
N TYR A 224 16.52 12.37 13.52
CA TYR A 224 15.68 13.44 14.09
C TYR A 224 15.86 13.63 15.60
N GLY A 225 16.34 12.62 16.32
CA GLY A 225 16.59 12.67 17.77
C GLY A 225 17.81 13.51 18.13
N THR A 226 17.77 14.09 19.31
CA THR A 226 18.90 14.84 19.88
C THR A 226 19.76 14.01 20.83
N TYR A 227 19.15 13.01 21.48
CA TYR A 227 19.77 12.20 22.53
C TYR A 227 20.16 10.80 22.01
N LYS A 228 21.37 10.34 22.34
CA LYS A 228 21.91 9.02 21.96
C LYS A 228 21.85 8.68 20.45
N ARG A 229 21.97 9.70 19.60
CA ARG A 229 21.89 9.59 18.15
C ARG A 229 22.83 8.51 17.57
N LYS A 230 24.08 8.44 18.06
CA LYS A 230 25.08 7.46 17.58
C LYS A 230 24.68 6.01 17.90
N VAL A 231 24.11 5.79 19.11
CA VAL A 231 23.65 4.47 19.54
C VAL A 231 22.44 4.02 18.69
N ALA A 232 21.46 4.90 18.47
CA ALA A 232 20.31 4.58 17.62
C ALA A 232 20.72 4.28 16.17
N ALA A 233 21.67 5.03 15.61
CA ALA A 233 22.22 4.76 14.29
C ALA A 233 22.93 3.40 14.20
N PHE A 234 23.75 3.08 15.22
CA PHE A 234 24.43 1.79 15.29
C PHE A 234 23.44 0.63 15.39
N CYS A 235 22.46 0.72 16.29
CA CYS A 235 21.43 -0.29 16.44
C CYS A 235 20.62 -0.48 15.14
N SER A 236 20.28 0.61 14.45
CA SER A 236 19.59 0.55 13.16
C SER A 236 20.39 -0.22 12.11
N VAL A 237 21.67 0.12 11.94
CA VAL A 237 22.55 -0.57 10.98
C VAL A 237 22.74 -2.03 11.37
N PHE A 238 22.91 -2.33 12.66
CA PHE A 238 23.08 -3.69 13.15
C PHE A 238 21.84 -4.54 12.87
N ILE A 239 20.64 -4.05 13.24
CA ILE A 239 19.38 -4.77 12.99
C ILE A 239 19.18 -4.97 11.49
N PHE A 240 19.43 -3.94 10.68
CA PHE A 240 19.33 -4.05 9.21
C PHE A 240 20.28 -5.11 8.64
N SER A 241 21.52 -5.17 9.15
CA SER A 241 22.51 -6.18 8.73
C SER A 241 22.08 -7.59 9.14
N VAL A 242 21.58 -7.76 10.37
CA VAL A 242 21.06 -9.06 10.85
C VAL A 242 19.90 -9.52 9.99
N VAL A 243 18.96 -8.63 9.68
CA VAL A 243 17.82 -8.92 8.82
C VAL A 243 18.25 -9.32 7.40
N LEU A 244 19.23 -8.64 6.82
CA LEU A 244 19.77 -9.03 5.52
C LEU A 244 20.45 -10.40 5.56
N CYS A 245 21.23 -10.68 6.61
CA CYS A 245 21.88 -11.98 6.78
C CYS A 245 20.86 -13.11 6.95
N THR A 246 19.88 -12.95 7.82
CA THR A 246 18.84 -13.99 8.02
C THR A 246 18.08 -14.29 6.74
N ASN A 247 17.77 -13.27 5.93
CA ASN A 247 17.15 -13.47 4.62
C ASN A 247 18.01 -14.22 3.63
N PHE A 248 19.28 -13.91 3.60
CA PHE A 248 20.20 -14.57 2.70
C PHE A 248 20.31 -16.07 3.03
N PHE A 249 20.30 -16.41 4.32
CA PHE A 249 20.38 -17.80 4.78
C PHE A 249 19.03 -18.56 4.72
N HIS A 250 17.88 -17.88 4.88
CA HIS A 250 16.55 -18.53 4.82
C HIS A 250 16.06 -18.79 3.38
N ARG A 251 16.76 -18.33 2.37
CA ARG A 251 16.35 -18.44 0.96
C ARG A 251 16.45 -19.84 0.36
N GLN A 252 16.92 -20.85 1.12
CA GLN A 252 17.26 -22.18 0.58
C GLN A 252 16.27 -23.27 0.89
N ASP A 253 15.27 -23.06 1.74
CA ASP A 253 14.32 -24.11 2.09
C ASP A 253 13.20 -24.22 1.05
N CYS A 254 12.88 -25.46 0.66
CA CYS A 254 11.76 -25.77 -0.22
C CYS A 254 10.46 -25.34 0.48
N GLN A 255 9.64 -24.56 -0.20
CA GLN A 255 8.40 -24.04 0.35
C GLN A 255 7.20 -24.52 -0.45
N LEU A 256 6.19 -24.99 0.26
CA LEU A 256 4.88 -25.30 -0.29
C LEU A 256 3.84 -24.40 0.40
N ILE A 257 3.07 -23.66 -0.38
CA ILE A 257 2.00 -22.78 0.12
C ILE A 257 0.71 -23.16 -0.59
N VAL A 258 -0.30 -23.54 0.18
CA VAL A 258 -1.64 -23.82 -0.34
C VAL A 258 -2.59 -22.77 0.19
N LEU A 259 -3.12 -21.92 -0.70
CA LEU A 259 -4.05 -20.85 -0.38
C LEU A 259 -5.48 -21.26 -0.72
N ASP A 260 -6.42 -21.09 0.22
CA ASP A 260 -7.85 -21.21 -0.02
C ASP A 260 -8.41 -19.84 -0.42
N THR A 261 -8.64 -19.64 -1.69
CA THR A 261 -9.22 -18.42 -2.25
C THR A 261 -10.65 -18.69 -2.72
N VAL A 262 -11.55 -19.00 -1.77
CA VAL A 262 -12.94 -19.38 -2.06
C VAL A 262 -13.58 -18.58 -3.22
N PRO A 263 -14.09 -19.22 -4.28
CA PRO A 263 -14.24 -20.66 -4.54
C PRO A 263 -13.06 -21.33 -5.27
N ASP A 264 -12.01 -20.60 -5.50
CA ASP A 264 -10.81 -21.03 -6.21
C ASP A 264 -9.73 -21.44 -5.21
N TYR A 265 -8.69 -22.12 -5.61
CA TYR A 265 -7.50 -22.29 -4.77
C TYR A 265 -6.22 -22.34 -5.58
N THR A 266 -5.12 -22.02 -4.89
CA THR A 266 -3.79 -21.87 -5.49
C THR A 266 -2.80 -22.68 -4.67
N VAL A 267 -1.95 -23.41 -5.36
CA VAL A 267 -0.80 -24.11 -4.79
C VAL A 267 0.45 -23.50 -5.37
N TYR A 268 1.37 -23.10 -4.52
CA TYR A 268 2.69 -22.64 -4.90
C TYR A 268 3.73 -23.59 -4.32
N ILE A 269 4.67 -24.03 -5.14
CA ILE A 269 5.75 -24.92 -4.75
C ILE A 269 7.06 -24.32 -5.25
N LYS A 270 8.04 -24.23 -4.36
CA LYS A 270 9.41 -23.90 -4.69
C LYS A 270 10.24 -25.16 -4.55
N GLU A 271 10.85 -25.61 -5.64
CA GLU A 271 11.73 -26.76 -5.64
C GLU A 271 13.16 -26.37 -5.22
N ASP A 272 13.93 -27.34 -4.72
CA ASP A 272 15.29 -27.15 -4.19
C ASP A 272 16.28 -26.61 -5.24
N ASN A 273 16.01 -26.87 -6.54
CA ASN A 273 16.79 -26.34 -7.67
C ASN A 273 16.49 -24.88 -8.03
N GLY A 274 15.65 -24.18 -7.23
CA GLY A 274 15.25 -22.79 -7.44
C GLY A 274 14.13 -22.59 -8.45
N MET A 275 13.63 -23.65 -9.09
CA MET A 275 12.42 -23.56 -9.92
C MET A 275 11.19 -23.44 -9.03
N SER A 276 10.30 -22.55 -9.40
CA SER A 276 9.02 -22.36 -8.70
C SER A 276 7.87 -22.66 -9.65
N LYS A 277 6.88 -23.39 -9.12
CA LYS A 277 5.68 -23.77 -9.85
C LYS A 277 4.45 -23.25 -9.11
N MET A 278 3.52 -22.68 -9.84
CA MET A 278 2.24 -22.24 -9.30
C MET A 278 1.11 -22.94 -10.06
N TRP A 279 0.15 -23.41 -9.33
CA TRP A 279 -1.05 -23.99 -9.88
C TRP A 279 -2.27 -23.26 -9.34
N TYR A 280 -3.11 -22.78 -10.26
CA TYR A 280 -4.33 -22.06 -9.96
C TYR A 280 -5.53 -22.78 -10.56
N ASN A 281 -6.49 -23.15 -9.70
CA ASN A 281 -7.69 -23.84 -10.11
C ASN A 281 -8.92 -22.97 -9.93
N LYS A 282 -9.56 -22.60 -11.03
CA LYS A 282 -10.80 -21.83 -11.02
C LYS A 282 -12.00 -22.77 -11.19
N LYS A 283 -12.78 -22.93 -10.10
CA LYS A 283 -13.97 -23.78 -10.10
C LYS A 283 -15.22 -23.13 -10.71
N GLN A 284 -15.36 -21.82 -10.63
CA GLN A 284 -16.55 -21.12 -11.12
C GLN A 284 -16.34 -20.41 -12.45
N LYS A 285 -17.33 -20.53 -13.33
CA LYS A 285 -17.32 -19.88 -14.67
C LYS A 285 -17.42 -18.36 -14.60
N PHE A 286 -18.12 -17.84 -13.59
CA PHE A 286 -18.35 -16.40 -13.37
C PHE A 286 -17.77 -15.98 -12.02
N GLY A 287 -17.11 -14.85 -11.98
CA GLY A 287 -16.51 -14.28 -10.79
C GLY A 287 -15.22 -13.51 -11.11
N ALA A 288 -14.84 -12.60 -10.22
CA ALA A 288 -13.57 -11.88 -10.33
C ALA A 288 -12.40 -12.85 -10.12
N SER A 289 -11.27 -12.59 -10.79
CA SER A 289 -10.03 -13.31 -10.53
C SER A 289 -9.51 -12.95 -9.14
N CYS A 290 -9.24 -13.96 -8.30
CA CYS A 290 -8.64 -13.75 -6.98
C CYS A 290 -7.12 -13.53 -7.04
N ILE A 291 -6.50 -13.61 -8.23
CA ILE A 291 -5.04 -13.52 -8.38
C ILE A 291 -4.51 -12.19 -7.87
N MET A 292 -5.05 -11.06 -8.35
CA MET A 292 -4.55 -9.74 -7.96
C MET A 292 -4.99 -9.30 -6.55
N SER A 293 -6.12 -9.81 -6.06
CA SER A 293 -6.70 -9.38 -4.78
C SER A 293 -6.26 -10.22 -3.58
N VAL A 294 -5.94 -11.49 -3.79
CA VAL A 294 -5.62 -12.45 -2.71
C VAL A 294 -4.31 -13.17 -2.95
N VAL A 295 -4.16 -13.84 -4.12
CA VAL A 295 -3.01 -14.72 -4.38
C VAL A 295 -1.71 -13.93 -4.49
N ALA A 296 -1.67 -12.88 -5.30
CA ALA A 296 -0.45 -12.08 -5.47
C ALA A 296 -0.03 -11.38 -4.16
N PRO A 297 -0.93 -10.72 -3.40
CA PRO A 297 -0.54 -10.17 -2.09
C PRO A 297 -0.03 -11.22 -1.11
N ALA A 298 -0.64 -12.41 -1.04
CA ALA A 298 -0.20 -13.48 -0.14
C ALA A 298 1.20 -14.01 -0.52
N LEU A 299 1.43 -14.30 -1.80
CA LEU A 299 2.75 -14.75 -2.27
C LEU A 299 3.81 -13.64 -2.18
N HIS A 300 3.45 -12.38 -2.46
CA HIS A 300 4.36 -11.25 -2.27
C HIS A 300 4.74 -11.05 -0.80
N HIS A 301 3.84 -11.34 0.14
CA HIS A 301 4.15 -11.32 1.57
C HIS A 301 5.25 -12.32 1.93
N GLU A 302 5.30 -13.46 1.24
CA GLU A 302 6.35 -14.47 1.37
C GLU A 302 7.58 -14.18 0.48
N ALA A 303 7.71 -12.96 -0.03
CA ALA A 303 8.79 -12.53 -0.93
C ALA A 303 8.84 -13.28 -2.27
N ILE A 304 7.73 -13.84 -2.73
CA ILE A 304 7.60 -14.55 -4.00
C ILE A 304 7.01 -13.59 -5.04
N PHE A 305 7.86 -13.04 -5.89
CA PHE A 305 7.47 -12.04 -6.90
C PHE A 305 7.54 -12.56 -8.32
N SER A 306 8.20 -13.69 -8.53
CA SER A 306 8.29 -14.37 -9.82
C SER A 306 8.02 -15.85 -9.65
N VAL A 307 7.37 -16.44 -10.62
CA VAL A 307 7.06 -17.88 -10.68
C VAL A 307 7.60 -18.41 -12.01
N GLY A 308 8.32 -19.53 -11.97
CA GLY A 308 8.94 -20.10 -13.16
C GLY A 308 7.90 -20.71 -14.11
N GLU A 309 7.02 -21.55 -13.58
CA GLU A 309 5.99 -22.23 -14.35
C GLU A 309 4.60 -22.03 -13.74
N VAL A 310 3.59 -21.75 -14.56
CA VAL A 310 2.22 -21.60 -14.12
C VAL A 310 1.31 -22.57 -14.84
N PHE A 311 0.58 -23.34 -14.06
CA PHE A 311 -0.43 -24.29 -14.52
C PHE A 311 -1.83 -23.76 -14.21
N LEU A 312 -2.71 -23.78 -15.17
CA LEU A 312 -4.10 -23.39 -15.01
C LEU A 312 -5.00 -24.61 -15.19
N SER A 313 -5.93 -24.78 -14.28
CA SER A 313 -6.99 -25.75 -14.43
C SER A 313 -8.38 -25.15 -14.24
N GLY A 314 -9.40 -25.87 -14.71
CA GLY A 314 -10.78 -25.39 -14.66
C GLY A 314 -11.11 -24.36 -15.74
N GLN A 315 -11.90 -23.35 -15.40
CA GLN A 315 -12.43 -22.39 -16.39
C GLN A 315 -11.58 -21.11 -16.45
N ALA A 316 -10.31 -21.28 -16.85
CA ALA A 316 -9.40 -20.16 -17.00
C ALA A 316 -9.81 -19.25 -18.18
N THR A 317 -9.89 -17.96 -17.94
CA THR A 317 -10.22 -16.93 -18.91
C THR A 317 -8.94 -16.20 -19.32
N GLU A 318 -8.91 -15.64 -20.54
CA GLU A 318 -7.80 -14.76 -21.00
C GLU A 318 -7.45 -13.61 -20.02
N LYS A 319 -8.44 -13.15 -19.26
CA LYS A 319 -8.24 -12.16 -18.22
C LYS A 319 -7.34 -12.69 -17.10
N ILE A 320 -7.53 -13.95 -16.67
CA ILE A 320 -6.71 -14.57 -15.63
C ILE A 320 -5.26 -14.73 -16.08
N LYS A 321 -5.04 -15.13 -17.34
CA LYS A 321 -3.70 -15.21 -17.93
C LYS A 321 -2.98 -13.85 -17.89
N LYS A 322 -3.69 -12.77 -18.23
CA LYS A 322 -3.17 -11.39 -18.14
C LYS A 322 -2.89 -10.95 -16.71
N ASP A 323 -3.76 -11.30 -15.75
CA ASP A 323 -3.58 -10.97 -14.34
C ASP A 323 -2.34 -11.68 -13.77
N ILE A 324 -2.13 -12.95 -14.12
CA ILE A 324 -0.93 -13.73 -13.73
C ILE A 324 0.33 -13.10 -14.34
N GLN A 325 0.33 -12.85 -15.65
CA GLN A 325 1.46 -12.24 -16.35
C GLN A 325 1.85 -10.90 -15.73
N LYS A 326 0.85 -10.10 -15.33
CA LYS A 326 1.07 -8.80 -14.70
C LYS A 326 1.60 -8.92 -13.27
N SER A 327 1.15 -9.94 -12.50
CA SER A 327 1.50 -10.08 -11.09
C SER A 327 2.85 -10.78 -10.86
N PHE A 328 3.24 -11.71 -11.74
CA PHE A 328 4.40 -12.58 -11.54
C PHE A 328 5.43 -12.54 -12.68
N GLU A 329 5.25 -11.65 -13.65
CA GLU A 329 6.14 -11.48 -14.81
C GLU A 329 6.40 -12.77 -15.59
N THR A 330 5.47 -13.73 -15.55
CA THR A 330 5.59 -15.05 -16.17
C THR A 330 4.44 -15.32 -17.15
N GLN A 331 4.65 -16.25 -18.08
CA GLN A 331 3.61 -16.74 -18.98
C GLN A 331 3.04 -18.06 -18.49
N VAL A 332 1.77 -18.31 -18.77
CA VAL A 332 1.14 -19.60 -18.48
C VAL A 332 1.77 -20.68 -19.33
N THR A 333 2.33 -21.70 -18.70
CA THR A 333 3.13 -22.73 -19.37
C THR A 333 2.28 -23.86 -19.90
N SER A 334 1.23 -24.27 -19.17
CA SER A 334 0.35 -25.36 -19.59
C SER A 334 -1.02 -25.33 -18.93
N GLU A 335 -1.97 -26.07 -19.50
CA GLU A 335 -3.28 -26.31 -18.92
C GLU A 335 -3.29 -27.72 -18.33
N GLY A 336 -3.65 -27.85 -17.04
CA GLY A 336 -3.71 -29.14 -16.36
C GLY A 336 -3.29 -29.06 -14.89
N PHE A 337 -3.37 -30.17 -14.21
CA PHE A 337 -2.92 -30.35 -12.85
C PHE A 337 -1.57 -31.06 -12.87
N PRO A 338 -0.48 -30.50 -12.35
CA PRO A 338 0.73 -31.25 -12.14
C PRO A 338 0.51 -32.26 -11.01
N ASP A 339 0.71 -33.53 -11.29
CA ASP A 339 0.76 -34.56 -10.24
C ASP A 339 2.02 -34.33 -9.40
N PHE A 340 1.86 -33.64 -8.30
CA PHE A 340 2.93 -33.50 -7.32
C PHE A 340 2.75 -34.57 -6.22
N THR A 341 3.57 -35.57 -6.28
CA THR A 341 3.64 -36.63 -5.27
C THR A 341 5.07 -36.70 -4.76
N ASN A 342 5.25 -36.44 -3.49
CA ASN A 342 6.52 -36.64 -2.80
C ASN A 342 6.45 -37.96 -1.97
N GLU A 343 7.57 -38.48 -1.51
CA GLU A 343 7.63 -39.74 -0.75
C GLU A 343 6.74 -39.77 0.51
N GLY A 344 6.39 -38.60 1.07
CA GLY A 344 5.61 -38.46 2.28
C GLY A 344 4.17 -37.97 2.10
N PHE A 345 3.87 -37.25 1.04
CA PHE A 345 2.54 -36.65 0.83
C PHE A 345 2.21 -36.46 -0.64
N ARG A 346 0.92 -36.28 -0.91
CA ARG A 346 0.36 -36.01 -2.24
C ARG A 346 -0.56 -34.77 -2.16
N ILE A 347 -0.45 -33.88 -3.13
CA ILE A 347 -1.37 -32.76 -3.24
C ILE A 347 -2.61 -33.23 -4.00
N CYS A 348 -3.75 -33.15 -3.33
CA CYS A 348 -5.06 -33.43 -3.91
C CYS A 348 -5.80 -32.14 -4.22
N GLY A 349 -6.82 -32.23 -5.07
CA GLY A 349 -7.62 -31.10 -5.48
C GLY A 349 -8.24 -30.24 -4.35
N ASP A 350 -8.32 -30.72 -3.13
CA ASP A 350 -8.93 -30.02 -1.98
C ASP A 350 -8.00 -29.91 -0.76
N GLY A 351 -6.72 -30.34 -0.88
CA GLY A 351 -5.76 -30.29 0.23
C GLY A 351 -4.56 -31.21 0.05
N ILE A 352 -3.97 -31.61 1.15
CA ILE A 352 -2.78 -32.45 1.22
C ILE A 352 -3.14 -33.79 1.87
N GLU A 353 -2.76 -34.90 1.23
CA GLU A 353 -2.93 -36.25 1.74
C GLU A 353 -1.57 -36.85 2.12
N PHE A 354 -1.41 -37.24 3.37
CA PHE A 354 -0.20 -37.94 3.83
C PHE A 354 -0.24 -39.41 3.43
N ILE A 355 0.73 -39.86 2.64
CA ILE A 355 0.73 -41.19 2.04
C ILE A 355 0.81 -42.28 3.10
N LYS A 356 1.63 -42.14 4.15
CA LYS A 356 1.82 -43.14 5.19
C LYS A 356 0.65 -43.26 6.17
N THR A 357 0.01 -42.16 6.51
CA THR A 357 -1.06 -42.13 7.52
C THR A 357 -2.46 -42.10 6.93
N GLY A 358 -2.59 -41.84 5.64
CA GLY A 358 -3.89 -41.61 4.98
C GLY A 358 -4.65 -40.40 5.48
N LYS A 359 -4.04 -39.55 6.35
CA LYS A 359 -4.66 -38.37 6.89
C LYS A 359 -4.71 -37.28 5.80
N LYS A 360 -5.88 -36.65 5.65
CA LYS A 360 -6.08 -35.52 4.73
C LYS A 360 -6.19 -34.24 5.52
N LEU A 361 -5.40 -33.24 5.11
CA LEU A 361 -5.56 -31.86 5.51
C LEU A 361 -6.39 -31.17 4.43
N ASN A 362 -7.64 -30.85 4.74
CA ASN A 362 -8.51 -30.14 3.82
C ASN A 362 -8.33 -28.64 4.03
N VAL A 363 -7.97 -27.92 2.97
CA VAL A 363 -7.71 -26.47 3.03
C VAL A 363 -8.97 -25.70 3.49
N LYS A 364 -10.18 -26.20 3.19
CA LYS A 364 -11.42 -25.58 3.65
C LYS A 364 -11.62 -25.63 5.16
N GLU A 365 -11.07 -26.63 5.82
CA GLU A 365 -11.20 -26.83 7.27
C GLU A 365 -10.02 -26.19 8.02
N CYS A 366 -8.82 -26.30 7.45
CA CYS A 366 -7.58 -25.87 8.07
C CYS A 366 -7.17 -24.43 7.68
N GLY A 367 -7.80 -23.84 6.66
CA GLY A 367 -7.39 -22.57 6.07
C GLY A 367 -6.10 -22.71 5.23
N GLU A 368 -5.29 -21.67 5.21
CA GLU A 368 -4.00 -21.69 4.52
C GLU A 368 -3.08 -22.74 5.13
N ILE A 369 -2.43 -23.54 4.27
CA ILE A 369 -1.43 -24.53 4.69
C ILE A 369 -0.07 -24.10 4.14
N ARG A 370 0.90 -23.97 5.04
CA ARG A 370 2.30 -23.72 4.73
C ARG A 370 3.12 -24.93 5.04
N ALA A 371 4.06 -25.28 4.19
CA ALA A 371 5.01 -26.33 4.47
C ALA A 371 6.42 -25.96 4.04
N TYR A 372 7.38 -26.37 4.81
CA TYR A 372 8.80 -26.19 4.53
C TYR A 372 9.55 -27.49 4.80
N GLU A 373 10.55 -27.73 3.98
CA GLU A 373 11.42 -28.89 4.14
C GLU A 373 12.63 -28.50 4.99
N HIS A 374 12.88 -29.29 6.04
CA HIS A 374 14.07 -29.12 6.85
C HIS A 374 14.71 -30.50 7.10
N LYS A 375 15.97 -30.68 6.64
CA LYS A 375 16.73 -31.95 6.77
C LYS A 375 16.01 -33.17 6.23
N GLY A 376 15.32 -33.05 5.09
CA GLY A 376 14.60 -34.13 4.43
C GLY A 376 13.25 -34.48 5.06
N ARG A 377 12.74 -33.66 5.98
CA ARG A 377 11.40 -33.79 6.56
C ARG A 377 10.56 -32.54 6.24
N TRP A 378 9.31 -32.79 5.91
CA TRP A 378 8.35 -31.71 5.67
C TRP A 378 7.59 -31.43 6.95
N HIS A 379 7.60 -30.14 7.31
CA HIS A 379 6.83 -29.55 8.41
C HIS A 379 5.68 -28.76 7.81
N PHE A 380 4.46 -29.06 8.27
CA PHE A 380 3.24 -28.41 7.80
C PHE A 380 2.65 -27.60 8.93
N GLU A 381 2.32 -26.36 8.64
CA GLU A 381 1.64 -25.43 9.52
C GLU A 381 0.29 -25.04 8.91
N THR A 382 -0.78 -25.12 9.69
CA THR A 382 -2.10 -24.68 9.29
C THR A 382 -2.39 -23.30 9.88
N TYR A 383 -3.31 -22.56 9.28
CA TYR A 383 -3.75 -21.26 9.82
C TYR A 383 -4.33 -21.37 11.24
N SER A 384 -4.89 -22.53 11.61
CA SER A 384 -5.35 -22.83 12.98
C SER A 384 -4.22 -23.02 14.00
N GLY A 385 -2.96 -23.01 13.57
CA GLY A 385 -1.79 -23.23 14.43
C GLY A 385 -1.47 -24.69 14.72
N GLU A 386 -2.10 -25.62 14.04
CA GLU A 386 -1.74 -27.05 14.12
C GLU A 386 -0.53 -27.34 13.25
N THR A 387 0.40 -28.13 13.78
CA THR A 387 1.62 -28.52 13.09
C THR A 387 1.62 -30.03 12.82
N TYR A 388 2.09 -30.41 11.64
CA TYR A 388 2.21 -31.79 11.20
C TYR A 388 3.58 -32.02 10.58
N GLU A 389 4.15 -33.24 10.76
CA GLU A 389 5.45 -33.60 10.18
C GLU A 389 5.32 -34.90 9.36
N THR A 390 6.09 -34.99 8.27
CA THR A 390 6.26 -36.26 7.55
C THR A 390 7.32 -37.10 8.25
N TYR A 391 7.00 -38.36 8.54
CA TYR A 391 7.92 -39.36 9.09
C TYR A 391 8.72 -40.03 8.00
#